data_c2564ea035a799f572bbba4987190616
#
_entry.id   c2564ea035a799f572bbba4987190616
#
_cell.length_a   1.000
_cell.length_b   1.000
_cell.length_c   1.000
_cell.angle_alpha   90.00
_cell.angle_beta   90.00
_cell.angle_gamma   90.00
#
_symmetry.space_group_name_H-M   'P 1'
#
loop_
_entity.id
_entity.type
_entity.pdbx_description
1 polymer ?
#
loop_
_entity_poly.entity_id
_entity_poly.type
_entity_poly.pdbx_seq_one_letter_code
_entity_poly.pdbx_strand_id
1 'polypeptide(L)'
;PQATTYEYDAGDGVSANTRDLQIRNIFVVSEDGKDGNLVAAIINTNSDAAATLRVEFGEDGKGGKTTVRVPAAGLVSLGGEAGEDPILLEGINAKPGTVLPMYFQSGDGEGELVLVPVLDGTLPYYEGLVP
;
A
#
# COMPACT_ATOMS: atom_id res chain seq x y z
N PRO A 1 -19.43 10.75 -8.76
CA PRO A 1 -19.58 10.80 -8.68
C PRO A 1 -19.41 10.86 -8.72
N GLN A 2 -19.65 10.55 -8.81
CA GLN A 2 -19.62 10.47 -8.70
C GLN A 2 -19.11 10.41 -8.51
N ALA A 3 -19.08 10.25 -8.41
CA ALA A 3 -18.75 10.09 -8.05
C ALA A 3 -18.06 9.97 -7.99
N THR A 4 -18.10 9.90 -8.07
CA THR A 4 -17.62 9.74 -7.78
C THR A 4 -16.67 9.89 -7.69
N THR A 5 -16.35 9.96 -7.79
CA THR A 5 -15.65 10.14 -7.53
C THR A 5 -14.91 10.56 -7.13
N TYR A 6 -14.74 10.75 -6.89
CA TYR A 6 -14.27 11.10 -6.33
C TYR A 6 -13.87 11.06 -5.41
N GLU A 7 -13.97 11.33 -5.32
CA GLU A 7 -13.77 11.12 -4.23
C GLU A 7 -13.42 9.99 -3.62
N TYR A 8 -13.62 9.31 -4.01
CA TYR A 8 -13.36 8.11 -3.46
C TYR A 8 -11.91 7.75 -3.34
N ASP A 9 -11.07 8.51 -3.92
CA ASP A 9 -9.67 8.37 -3.70
C ASP A 9 -9.35 8.38 -2.24
N ALA A 10 -9.83 9.37 -1.54
CA ALA A 10 -9.54 9.48 -0.13
C ALA A 10 -10.28 8.43 0.68
N GLY A 11 -11.37 7.91 0.14
CA GLY A 11 -12.18 6.93 0.86
C GLY A 11 -11.69 5.51 0.70
N ASP A 12 -10.88 5.23 -0.32
CA ASP A 12 -10.52 3.86 -0.64
C ASP A 12 -9.35 3.33 0.17
N GLY A 13 -8.43 4.17 0.56
CA GLY A 13 -7.22 3.72 1.22
C GLY A 13 -7.18 4.05 2.71
N VAL A 14 -6.24 3.42 3.39
CA VAL A 14 -5.98 3.66 4.81
C VAL A 14 -4.60 4.27 4.97
N SER A 15 -4.24 4.64 6.19
CA SER A 15 -2.96 5.30 6.48
C SER A 15 -2.20 4.58 7.57
N ALA A 16 -0.88 4.73 7.54
CA ALA A 16 0.00 4.22 8.59
C ALA A 16 1.17 5.18 8.74
N ASN A 17 1.75 5.20 9.93
CA ASN A 17 2.95 5.97 10.21
C ASN A 17 3.94 5.09 10.92
N THR A 18 5.21 5.19 10.57
CA THR A 18 6.27 4.49 11.26
C THR A 18 7.54 5.33 11.22
N ARG A 19 7.99 5.80 12.38
CA ARG A 19 9.11 6.73 12.49
C ARG A 19 8.87 7.95 11.60
N ASP A 20 9.78 8.19 10.66
CA ASP A 20 9.73 9.34 9.77
C ASP A 20 8.93 9.08 8.50
N LEU A 21 8.40 7.88 8.34
CA LEU A 21 7.63 7.53 7.14
C LEU A 21 6.14 7.68 7.40
N GLN A 22 5.48 8.37 6.47
CA GLN A 22 4.03 8.50 6.45
C GLN A 22 3.54 7.76 5.21
N ILE A 23 2.69 6.75 5.43
CA ILE A 23 2.16 5.97 4.33
C ILE A 23 0.68 6.34 4.18
N ARG A 24 0.29 6.71 2.97
CA ARG A 24 -1.04 7.28 2.72
C ARG A 24 -1.73 6.55 1.59
N ASN A 25 -3.05 6.51 1.68
CA ASN A 25 -3.91 5.93 0.67
C ASN A 25 -3.51 4.50 0.31
N ILE A 26 -3.34 3.67 1.34
CA ILE A 26 -2.89 2.29 1.18
C ILE A 26 -4.06 1.41 0.80
N PHE A 27 -3.95 0.72 -0.33
CA PHE A 27 -4.92 -0.32 -0.68
C PHE A 27 -4.24 -1.35 -1.57
N VAL A 28 -4.90 -2.48 -1.75
CA VAL A 28 -4.41 -3.57 -2.58
C VAL A 28 -5.44 -3.81 -3.66
N VAL A 29 -4.98 -3.96 -4.90
CA VAL A 29 -5.86 -4.26 -6.03
C VAL A 29 -5.64 -5.70 -6.45
N SER A 30 -6.70 -6.48 -6.50
CA SER A 30 -6.64 -7.89 -6.84
C SER A 30 -7.87 -8.27 -7.64
N GLU A 31 -7.69 -9.13 -8.62
CA GLU A 31 -8.79 -9.63 -9.43
C GLU A 31 -9.36 -10.93 -8.86
N ASP A 32 -8.47 -11.80 -8.43
CA ASP A 32 -8.83 -13.16 -8.03
C ASP A 32 -8.69 -13.43 -6.53
N GLY A 33 -8.12 -12.51 -5.78
CA GLY A 33 -7.89 -12.71 -4.36
C GLY A 33 -6.68 -13.57 -4.04
N LYS A 34 -5.93 -13.99 -5.04
CA LYS A 34 -4.71 -14.78 -4.83
C LYS A 34 -3.48 -13.89 -4.76
N ASP A 35 -3.33 -13.03 -5.75
CA ASP A 35 -2.23 -12.08 -5.80
C ASP A 35 -2.82 -10.69 -5.89
N GLY A 36 -2.12 -9.69 -5.37
CA GLY A 36 -2.57 -8.31 -5.43
C GLY A 36 -1.43 -7.35 -5.60
N ASN A 37 -1.73 -6.15 -6.04
CA ASN A 37 -0.75 -5.08 -6.16
C ASN A 37 -0.97 -4.05 -5.06
N LEU A 38 0.09 -3.74 -4.35
CA LEU A 38 0.06 -2.73 -3.29
C LEU A 38 0.18 -1.33 -3.90
N VAL A 39 -0.77 -0.49 -3.57
CA VAL A 39 -0.79 0.91 -3.98
C VAL A 39 -0.69 1.76 -2.71
N ALA A 40 0.19 2.75 -2.73
CA ALA A 40 0.37 3.64 -1.58
C ALA A 40 1.29 4.78 -1.95
N ALA A 41 1.18 5.88 -1.21
CA ALA A 41 2.14 6.98 -1.29
C ALA A 41 2.92 6.98 0.01
N ILE A 42 4.25 6.97 -0.07
CA ILE A 42 5.12 6.91 1.09
C ILE A 42 5.97 8.16 1.12
N ILE A 43 5.88 8.91 2.22
CA ILE A 43 6.58 10.18 2.38
C ILE A 43 7.61 10.03 3.48
N ASN A 44 8.86 10.36 3.18
CA ASN A 44 9.91 10.38 4.19
C ASN A 44 10.07 11.82 4.69
N THR A 45 9.73 12.06 5.95
CA THR A 45 9.82 13.39 6.53
C THR A 45 11.23 13.73 7.02
N ASN A 46 12.14 12.75 7.01
CA ASN A 46 13.52 12.99 7.40
C ASN A 46 14.29 13.53 6.20
N SER A 47 14.78 14.75 6.32
CA SER A 47 15.50 15.40 5.23
C SER A 47 16.97 15.01 5.15
N ASP A 48 17.45 14.26 6.13
CA ASP A 48 18.88 13.93 6.22
C ASP A 48 19.19 12.47 5.89
N ALA A 49 18.21 11.59 5.95
CA ALA A 49 18.49 10.17 5.79
C ALA A 49 17.37 9.47 5.03
N ALA A 50 17.76 8.58 4.13
CA ALA A 50 16.81 7.67 3.48
C ALA A 50 16.34 6.63 4.49
N ALA A 51 15.22 5.99 4.22
CA ALA A 51 14.66 4.96 5.09
C ALA A 51 14.21 3.78 4.26
N THR A 52 14.21 2.61 4.88
CA THR A 52 13.67 1.41 4.25
C THR A 52 12.40 1.03 4.98
N LEU A 53 11.30 0.97 4.24
CA LEU A 53 10.02 0.52 4.77
C LEU A 53 9.91 -0.97 4.58
N ARG A 54 9.72 -1.70 5.67
CA ARG A 54 9.44 -3.12 5.61
C ARG A 54 7.94 -3.32 5.68
N VAL A 55 7.41 -4.14 4.79
CA VAL A 55 5.99 -4.42 4.69
C VAL A 55 5.81 -5.93 4.82
N GLU A 56 5.00 -6.34 5.78
CA GLU A 56 4.62 -7.74 5.94
C GLU A 56 3.12 -7.84 5.79
N PHE A 57 2.63 -8.93 5.22
CA PHE A 57 1.20 -9.06 4.99
C PHE A 57 0.71 -10.46 5.30
N GLY A 58 -0.60 -10.55 5.52
CA GLY A 58 -1.23 -11.79 5.93
C GLY A 58 -1.27 -11.90 7.45
N GLU A 59 -1.95 -12.92 7.95
CA GLU A 59 -2.06 -13.12 9.38
C GLU A 59 -0.68 -13.39 9.97
N ASP A 60 -0.31 -12.63 10.98
CA ASP A 60 0.98 -12.73 11.65
C ASP A 60 2.17 -12.61 10.68
N GLY A 61 1.97 -11.90 9.56
CA GLY A 61 3.02 -11.71 8.58
C GLY A 61 3.35 -12.93 7.76
N LYS A 62 2.51 -13.96 7.81
CA LYS A 62 2.82 -15.25 7.18
C LYS A 62 2.58 -15.27 5.68
N GLY A 63 1.88 -14.28 5.15
CA GLY A 63 1.66 -14.20 3.71
C GLY A 63 2.91 -13.88 2.93
N GLY A 64 3.76 -13.01 3.48
CA GLY A 64 5.00 -12.62 2.83
C GLY A 64 5.46 -11.25 3.28
N LYS A 65 6.58 -10.81 2.71
CA LYS A 65 7.14 -9.51 3.05
C LYS A 65 7.87 -8.90 1.87
N THR A 66 7.99 -7.58 1.89
CA THR A 66 8.73 -6.83 0.88
C THR A 66 9.30 -5.58 1.52
N THR A 67 10.18 -4.88 0.82
CA THR A 67 10.75 -3.62 1.31
C THR A 67 10.65 -2.55 0.23
N VAL A 68 10.60 -1.30 0.69
CA VAL A 68 10.59 -0.13 -0.19
C VAL A 68 11.61 0.86 0.33
N ARG A 69 12.52 1.29 -0.53
CA ARG A 69 13.50 2.32 -0.16
C ARG A 69 12.94 3.69 -0.45
N VAL A 70 12.96 4.58 0.52
CA VAL A 70 12.41 5.93 0.38
C VAL A 70 13.54 6.93 0.62
N PRO A 71 13.91 7.73 -0.38
CA PRO A 71 15.02 8.68 -0.20
C PRO A 71 14.70 9.76 0.83
N ALA A 72 15.74 10.40 1.34
CA ALA A 72 15.59 11.50 2.29
C ALA A 72 14.70 12.57 1.68
N ALA A 73 13.78 13.11 2.46
CA ALA A 73 12.80 14.10 2.04
C ALA A 73 12.02 13.67 0.79
N GLY A 74 11.98 12.37 0.52
CA GLY A 74 11.42 11.86 -0.74
C GLY A 74 10.00 11.37 -0.62
N LEU A 75 9.42 11.17 -1.79
CA LEU A 75 8.09 10.58 -1.95
C LEU A 75 8.22 9.42 -2.91
N VAL A 76 7.69 8.26 -2.53
CA VAL A 76 7.55 7.12 -3.42
C VAL A 76 6.05 6.86 -3.59
N SER A 77 5.58 6.94 -4.83
CA SER A 77 4.18 6.71 -5.14
C SER A 77 4.07 5.40 -5.91
N LEU A 78 3.52 4.38 -5.25
CA LEU A 78 3.35 3.07 -5.86
C LEU A 78 1.97 2.99 -6.52
N GLY A 79 1.95 2.75 -7.81
CA GLY A 79 0.70 2.63 -8.55
C GLY A 79 0.03 3.94 -8.90
N GLY A 80 0.67 5.08 -8.65
CA GLY A 80 0.13 6.37 -9.04
C GLY A 80 0.43 6.66 -10.50
N GLU A 81 -0.27 7.64 -11.06
CA GLU A 81 -0.12 7.99 -12.47
C GLU A 81 1.30 8.35 -12.87
N ALA A 82 1.96 9.11 -12.03
CA ALA A 82 3.33 9.56 -12.30
C ALA A 82 4.34 8.85 -11.40
N GLY A 83 3.93 7.81 -10.71
CA GLY A 83 4.76 7.12 -9.77
C GLY A 83 5.35 5.84 -10.33
N GLU A 84 5.86 5.04 -9.43
CA GLU A 84 6.42 3.75 -9.77
C GLU A 84 5.32 2.71 -9.88
N ASP A 85 5.64 1.57 -10.47
CA ASP A 85 4.69 0.47 -10.56
C ASP A 85 4.27 0.03 -9.15
N PRO A 86 3.04 -0.48 -9.02
CA PRO A 86 2.65 -1.05 -7.73
C PRO A 86 3.50 -2.28 -7.42
N ILE A 87 3.54 -2.66 -6.16
CA ILE A 87 4.32 -3.81 -5.74
C ILE A 87 3.44 -5.06 -5.72
N LEU A 88 3.86 -6.08 -6.44
CA LEU A 88 3.13 -7.35 -6.46
C LEU A 88 3.31 -8.07 -5.12
N LEU A 89 2.19 -8.43 -4.53
CA LEU A 89 2.13 -9.25 -3.32
C LEU A 89 1.56 -10.60 -3.70
N GLU A 90 2.40 -11.62 -3.66
CA GLU A 90 1.95 -12.95 -4.03
C GLU A 90 1.36 -13.68 -2.83
N GLY A 91 0.26 -14.38 -3.05
CA GLY A 91 -0.35 -15.18 -2.00
C GLY A 91 -1.04 -14.40 -0.92
N ILE A 92 -1.75 -13.33 -1.29
CA ILE A 92 -2.44 -12.51 -0.29
C ILE A 92 -3.62 -13.27 0.33
N ASN A 93 -4.24 -14.17 -0.43
CA ASN A 93 -5.40 -14.96 0.04
C ASN A 93 -6.48 -14.09 0.65
N ALA A 94 -6.80 -13.00 -0.01
CA ALA A 94 -7.83 -12.07 0.43
C ALA A 94 -8.61 -11.59 -0.78
N LYS A 95 -9.90 -11.87 -0.79
CA LYS A 95 -10.75 -11.53 -1.93
C LYS A 95 -11.07 -10.05 -1.97
N PRO A 96 -11.31 -9.49 -3.16
CA PRO A 96 -11.79 -8.13 -3.25
C PRO A 96 -13.05 -7.96 -2.39
N GLY A 97 -13.12 -6.82 -1.71
CA GLY A 97 -14.21 -6.53 -0.77
C GLY A 97 -13.88 -6.89 0.66
N THR A 98 -12.74 -7.54 0.91
CA THR A 98 -12.30 -7.85 2.27
C THR A 98 -11.09 -6.99 2.63
N VAL A 99 -10.48 -7.26 3.77
CA VAL A 99 -9.27 -6.57 4.19
C VAL A 99 -8.13 -7.55 4.33
N LEU A 100 -6.90 -7.04 4.16
CA LEU A 100 -5.67 -7.79 4.31
C LEU A 100 -4.88 -7.17 5.45
N PRO A 101 -4.56 -7.91 6.51
CA PRO A 101 -3.72 -7.35 7.57
C PRO A 101 -2.32 -7.09 7.02
N MET A 102 -1.80 -5.89 7.26
CA MET A 102 -0.46 -5.52 6.81
C MET A 102 0.26 -4.78 7.93
N TYR A 103 1.54 -5.05 8.06
CA TYR A 103 2.38 -4.44 9.09
C TYR A 103 3.47 -3.64 8.41
N PHE A 104 3.58 -2.37 8.79
CA PHE A 104 4.55 -1.44 8.20
C PHE A 104 5.54 -1.02 9.27
N GLN A 105 6.84 -1.13 8.97
CA GLN A 105 7.87 -0.79 9.94
C GLN A 105 9.08 -0.17 9.26
N SER A 106 9.56 0.94 9.81
CA SER A 106 10.76 1.61 9.33
C SER A 106 11.91 1.30 10.28
N GLY A 107 12.96 0.66 9.78
CA GLY A 107 14.15 0.36 10.56
C GLY A 107 13.81 -0.42 11.82
N ASP A 108 14.36 0.03 12.96
CA ASP A 108 14.07 -0.58 14.25
C ASP A 108 12.93 0.12 14.98
N GLY A 109 12.24 1.05 14.32
CA GLY A 109 11.18 1.80 14.96
C GLY A 109 9.95 0.95 15.19
N GLU A 110 8.99 1.54 15.89
CA GLU A 110 7.71 0.91 16.08
C GLU A 110 6.97 0.81 14.76
N GLY A 111 6.40 -0.35 14.49
CA GLY A 111 5.59 -0.52 13.31
C GLY A 111 4.13 -0.32 13.60
N GLU A 112 3.33 -0.36 12.56
CA GLU A 112 1.88 -0.21 12.68
C GLU A 112 1.18 -1.30 11.87
N LEU A 113 0.23 -1.98 12.52
CA LEU A 113 -0.61 -2.97 11.87
C LEU A 113 -1.88 -2.28 11.38
N VAL A 114 -2.20 -2.43 10.12
CA VAL A 114 -3.42 -1.85 9.54
C VAL A 114 -4.17 -2.90 8.74
N LEU A 115 -5.48 -2.78 8.74
CA LEU A 115 -6.32 -3.62 7.91
C LEU A 115 -6.53 -2.89 6.59
N VAL A 116 -5.91 -3.39 5.54
CA VAL A 116 -5.84 -2.72 4.25
C VAL A 116 -6.93 -3.25 3.33
N PRO A 117 -7.75 -2.36 2.73
CA PRO A 117 -8.83 -2.84 1.86
C PRO A 117 -8.29 -3.47 0.59
N VAL A 118 -8.93 -4.53 0.16
CA VAL A 118 -8.63 -5.20 -1.10
C VAL A 118 -9.74 -4.84 -2.08
N LEU A 119 -9.37 -4.23 -3.21
CA LEU A 119 -10.28 -3.73 -4.21
C LEU A 119 -10.07 -4.51 -5.51
N ASP A 120 -11.09 -4.54 -6.35
CA ASP A 120 -10.94 -5.21 -7.65
C ASP A 120 -10.72 -4.15 -8.75
N GLY A 121 -10.56 -4.62 -9.99
CA GLY A 121 -10.30 -3.73 -11.11
C GLY A 121 -11.54 -3.27 -11.84
N THR A 122 -12.72 -3.36 -11.21
CA THR A 122 -13.96 -2.99 -11.87
C THR A 122 -14.04 -1.51 -12.21
N LEU A 123 -13.46 -0.65 -11.36
CA LEU A 123 -13.45 0.77 -11.66
C LEU A 123 -12.34 1.04 -12.68
N PRO A 124 -12.61 1.87 -13.71
CA PRO A 124 -11.66 2.03 -14.82
C PRO A 124 -10.24 2.39 -14.41
N TYR A 125 -10.07 3.23 -13.39
CA TYR A 125 -8.72 3.62 -13.00
C TYR A 125 -7.99 2.58 -12.16
N TYR A 126 -8.67 1.52 -11.73
CA TYR A 126 -8.01 0.40 -11.06
C TYR A 126 -7.66 -0.71 -12.03
N GLU A 127 -8.22 -0.68 -13.23
CA GLU A 127 -8.04 -1.73 -14.22
C GLU A 127 -6.57 -1.99 -14.52
N GLY A 128 -5.79 -0.93 -14.63
CA GLY A 128 -4.36 -1.04 -14.88
C GLY A 128 -3.54 -1.44 -13.66
N LEU A 129 -4.17 -1.57 -12.49
CA LEU A 129 -3.46 -1.88 -11.24
C LEU A 129 -3.60 -3.33 -10.81
N VAL A 130 -4.47 -4.11 -11.45
CA VAL A 130 -4.57 -5.54 -11.12
C VAL A 130 -3.35 -6.28 -11.65
N PRO A 131 -2.89 -7.30 -10.91
CA PRO A 131 -1.73 -8.09 -11.35
C PRO A 131 -1.92 -8.81 -12.66
#